data_8f7c2ab35f457553d86a53c2165d67bf
#
_entry.id   8f7c2ab35f457553d86a53c2165d67bf
#
_cell.length_a   1.000
_cell.length_b   1.000
_cell.length_c   1.000
_cell.angle_alpha   90.00
_cell.angle_beta   90.00
_cell.angle_gamma   90.00
#
_symmetry.space_group_name_H-M   'P 1'
#
loop_
_entity.id
_entity.type
_entity.pdbx_description
1 polymer ?
#
loop_
_entity_poly.entity_id
_entity_poly.type
_entity_poly.pdbx_seq_one_letter_code
_entity_poly.pdbx_strand_id
1 'polypeptide(L)'
;MPAKEFVVKSYHIEITPERRHLVLGEVKTQGYISAKGSGNATHIWAVQEGSDLPVASATSDSLGHYFAHIFVRPWLFEWFRDLLRNERPVTCVIISENPNRTFFFTGEEPVGEEEYAHR
;
A
#
# COMPACT_ATOMS: atom_id res chain seq x y z
N MET A 1 -1.51 -13.26 -17.19
CA MET A 1 -2.17 -12.86 -16.03
C MET A 1 -1.65 -11.58 -15.48
N PRO A 2 -2.52 -10.68 -15.29
CA PRO A 2 -2.06 -9.33 -15.08
C PRO A 2 -1.46 -9.09 -13.71
N ALA A 3 -0.22 -8.68 -13.76
CA ALA A 3 0.42 -8.01 -12.66
C ALA A 3 0.93 -6.69 -13.20
N LYS A 4 0.91 -5.67 -12.38
CA LYS A 4 1.38 -4.36 -12.80
C LYS A 4 2.45 -3.88 -11.82
N GLU A 5 3.63 -3.69 -12.36
CA GLU A 5 4.75 -3.15 -11.59
C GLU A 5 4.91 -1.67 -11.87
N PHE A 6 5.11 -0.88 -10.85
CA PHE A 6 5.40 0.54 -11.03
C PHE A 6 6.26 1.07 -9.88
N VAL A 7 7.11 2.02 -10.20
CA VAL A 7 7.90 2.73 -9.17
C VAL A 7 7.00 3.76 -8.52
N VAL A 8 6.98 3.77 -7.19
CA VAL A 8 6.19 4.75 -6.43
C VAL A 8 6.89 6.11 -6.56
N LYS A 9 6.21 7.07 -7.15
CA LYS A 9 6.72 8.43 -7.35
C LYS A 9 6.25 9.38 -6.26
N SER A 10 5.09 9.12 -5.67
CA SER A 10 4.54 9.94 -4.60
C SER A 10 3.65 9.10 -3.72
N TYR A 11 3.47 9.53 -2.48
CA TYR A 11 2.52 8.89 -1.58
C TYR A 11 1.88 9.93 -0.69
N HIS A 12 0.70 9.59 -0.20
CA HIS A 12 -0.09 10.42 0.71
C HIS A 12 -0.51 9.55 1.90
N ILE A 13 -0.36 10.05 3.10
CA ILE A 13 -0.70 9.33 4.33
C ILE A 13 -1.68 10.14 5.14
N GLU A 14 -2.76 9.49 5.60
CA GLU A 14 -3.70 10.06 6.54
C GLU A 14 -3.80 9.14 7.75
N ILE A 15 -3.79 9.72 8.93
CA ILE A 15 -3.94 8.99 10.18
C ILE A 15 -5.10 9.62 10.93
N THR A 16 -6.02 8.81 11.43
CA THR A 16 -7.17 9.27 12.19
C THR A 16 -7.49 8.26 13.28
N PRO A 17 -8.01 8.72 14.45
CA PRO A 17 -8.42 7.77 15.49
C PRO A 17 -9.49 6.80 15.03
N GLU A 18 -10.45 7.28 14.25
CA GLU A 18 -11.52 6.44 13.72
C GLU A 18 -12.19 7.14 12.54
N ARG A 19 -12.42 6.37 11.50
CA ARG A 19 -13.12 6.86 10.32
C ARG A 19 -13.89 5.71 9.71
N ARG A 20 -15.15 5.95 9.33
CA ARG A 20 -15.92 4.98 8.57
C ARG A 20 -15.61 5.12 7.10
N HIS A 21 -15.39 4.01 6.44
CA HIS A 21 -15.20 4.02 5.01
C HIS A 21 -16.56 4.14 4.33
N LEU A 22 -16.81 5.24 3.67
CA LEU A 22 -18.13 5.52 3.10
C LEU A 22 -18.61 4.48 2.10
N VAL A 23 -17.70 3.95 1.30
CA VAL A 23 -18.04 2.95 0.27
C VAL A 23 -18.28 1.58 0.88
N LEU A 24 -17.52 1.22 1.93
CA LEU A 24 -17.58 -0.07 2.58
C LEU A 24 -18.53 -0.10 3.79
N GLY A 25 -19.11 1.03 4.14
CA GLY A 25 -20.09 1.13 5.21
C GLY A 25 -19.51 0.97 6.59
N GLU A 26 -19.69 -0.19 7.19
CA GLU A 26 -19.36 -0.42 8.60
C GLU A 26 -17.88 -0.59 8.90
N VAL A 27 -17.01 -0.53 7.91
CA VAL A 27 -15.57 -0.69 8.14
C VAL A 27 -15.01 0.57 8.78
N LYS A 28 -14.35 0.39 9.91
CA LYS A 28 -13.68 1.48 10.64
C LYS A 28 -12.20 1.46 10.32
N THR A 29 -11.69 2.58 9.82
CA THR A 29 -10.29 2.69 9.45
C THR A 29 -9.59 3.73 10.32
N GLN A 30 -8.28 3.53 10.52
CA GLN A 30 -7.46 4.43 11.32
C GLN A 30 -6.33 5.05 10.51
N GLY A 31 -6.16 4.62 9.29
CA GLY A 31 -5.12 5.18 8.43
C GLY A 31 -5.35 4.83 6.98
N TYR A 32 -4.73 5.60 6.13
CA TYR A 32 -4.84 5.45 4.69
C TYR A 32 -3.55 5.89 4.03
N ILE A 33 -3.04 5.07 3.13
CA ILE A 33 -1.90 5.42 2.29
C ILE A 33 -2.32 5.30 0.84
N SER A 34 -1.99 6.30 0.03
CA SER A 34 -2.11 6.22 -1.42
C SER A 34 -0.71 6.29 -2.01
N ALA A 35 -0.26 5.21 -2.63
CA ALA A 35 1.05 5.14 -3.28
C ALA A 35 0.85 5.15 -4.79
N LYS A 36 1.43 6.13 -5.48
CA LYS A 36 1.14 6.39 -6.88
C LYS A 36 2.41 6.43 -7.72
N GLY A 37 2.29 6.01 -8.98
CA GLY A 37 3.36 6.14 -9.95
C GLY A 37 2.90 5.75 -11.35
N SER A 38 3.30 6.50 -12.35
CA SER A 38 3.00 6.21 -13.77
C SER A 38 1.51 5.96 -14.04
N GLY A 39 0.63 6.70 -13.35
CA GLY A 39 -0.82 6.55 -13.52
C GLY A 39 -1.44 5.43 -12.69
N ASN A 40 -0.64 4.63 -12.01
CA ASN A 40 -1.12 3.55 -11.15
C ASN A 40 -1.21 4.00 -9.70
N ALA A 41 -2.03 3.32 -8.91
CA ALA A 41 -2.15 3.62 -7.49
C ALA A 41 -2.48 2.37 -6.70
N THR A 42 -1.90 2.26 -5.50
CA THR A 42 -2.30 1.28 -4.51
C THR A 42 -2.75 2.03 -3.26
N HIS A 43 -3.95 1.74 -2.82
CA HIS A 43 -4.57 2.34 -1.64
C HIS A 43 -4.52 1.31 -0.51
N ILE A 44 -3.88 1.68 0.60
CA ILE A 44 -3.71 0.82 1.75
C ILE A 44 -4.50 1.39 2.90
N TRP A 45 -5.43 0.62 3.45
CA TRP A 45 -6.31 1.05 4.53
C TRP A 45 -5.97 0.29 5.80
N ALA A 46 -5.71 1.00 6.88
CA ALA A 46 -5.54 0.40 8.19
C ALA A 46 -6.91 0.18 8.81
N VAL A 47 -7.30 -1.07 8.98
CA VAL A 47 -8.62 -1.44 9.51
C VAL A 47 -8.50 -1.67 11.00
N GLN A 48 -9.35 -0.99 11.76
CA GLN A 48 -9.37 -1.06 13.22
C GLN A 48 -9.58 -2.49 13.69
N GLU A 49 -8.90 -2.86 14.77
CA GLU A 49 -9.15 -4.14 15.43
C GLU A 49 -10.63 -4.25 15.81
N GLY A 50 -11.19 -5.41 15.59
CA GLY A 50 -12.61 -5.65 15.83
C GLY A 50 -13.50 -5.51 14.60
N SER A 51 -13.03 -4.83 13.56
CA SER A 51 -13.71 -4.79 12.27
C SER A 51 -13.13 -5.89 11.38
N ASP A 52 -13.98 -6.52 10.57
CA ASP A 52 -13.51 -7.53 9.61
C ASP A 52 -12.71 -6.85 8.51
N LEU A 53 -11.69 -7.53 8.01
CA LEU A 53 -10.93 -7.05 6.88
C LEU A 53 -11.75 -7.23 5.59
N PRO A 54 -12.02 -6.15 4.86
CA PRO A 54 -12.68 -6.29 3.57
C PRO A 54 -11.80 -7.03 2.57
N VAL A 55 -12.42 -7.56 1.54
CA VAL A 55 -11.71 -8.22 0.44
C VAL A 55 -10.97 -7.17 -0.37
N ALA A 56 -9.69 -7.42 -0.63
CA ALA A 56 -8.90 -6.55 -1.49
C ALA A 56 -9.44 -6.57 -2.92
N SER A 57 -9.26 -5.48 -3.62
CA SER A 57 -9.73 -5.35 -5.00
C SER A 57 -8.67 -4.71 -5.87
N ALA A 58 -8.74 -4.98 -7.17
CA ALA A 58 -7.91 -4.31 -8.16
C ALA A 58 -8.73 -4.12 -9.43
N THR A 59 -8.60 -2.94 -10.02
CA THR A 59 -9.24 -2.60 -11.28
C THR A 59 -8.21 -2.01 -12.23
N SER A 60 -8.53 -1.98 -13.50
CA SER A 60 -7.69 -1.30 -14.48
C SER A 60 -8.56 -0.45 -15.40
N ASP A 61 -7.97 0.60 -15.97
CA ASP A 61 -8.66 1.46 -16.92
C ASP A 61 -8.27 1.07 -18.36
N SER A 62 -8.84 1.78 -19.32
CA SER A 62 -8.58 1.51 -20.74
C SER A 62 -7.16 1.88 -21.18
N LEU A 63 -6.43 2.62 -20.36
CA LEU A 63 -5.06 3.04 -20.65
C LEU A 63 -4.02 2.12 -20.01
N GLY A 64 -4.46 1.04 -19.38
CA GLY A 64 -3.54 0.10 -18.72
C GLY A 64 -3.07 0.55 -17.36
N HIS A 65 -3.71 1.53 -16.74
CA HIS A 65 -3.44 1.94 -15.38
C HIS A 65 -4.18 1.02 -14.42
N TYR A 66 -3.51 0.62 -13.34
CA TYR A 66 -4.07 -0.29 -12.35
C TYR A 66 -4.26 0.42 -11.02
N PHE A 67 -5.36 0.06 -10.36
CA PHE A 67 -5.73 0.65 -9.07
C PHE A 67 -6.09 -0.47 -8.12
N ALA A 68 -5.41 -0.55 -6.98
CA ALA A 68 -5.66 -1.59 -5.99
C ALA A 68 -6.09 -0.97 -4.67
N HIS A 69 -6.97 -1.68 -3.96
CA HIS A 69 -7.34 -1.35 -2.59
C HIS A 69 -7.04 -2.57 -1.73
N ILE A 70 -6.15 -2.41 -0.76
CA ILE A 70 -5.82 -3.46 0.19
C ILE A 70 -6.12 -3.00 1.60
N PHE A 71 -6.49 -3.95 2.45
CA PHE A 71 -6.95 -3.68 3.80
C PHE A 71 -6.11 -4.48 4.77
N VAL A 72 -5.47 -3.79 5.70
CA VAL A 72 -4.49 -4.41 6.59
C VAL A 72 -4.75 -3.98 8.03
N ARG A 73 -4.22 -4.72 8.96
CA ARG A 73 -4.24 -4.33 10.37
C ARG A 73 -3.24 -3.20 10.61
N PRO A 74 -3.44 -2.41 11.69
CA PRO A 74 -2.57 -1.26 11.95
C PRO A 74 -1.09 -1.58 12.05
N TRP A 75 -0.72 -2.76 12.56
CA TRP A 75 0.69 -3.12 12.68
C TRP A 75 1.37 -3.28 11.32
N LEU A 76 0.66 -3.83 10.32
CA LEU A 76 1.21 -3.97 8.97
C LEU A 76 1.20 -2.63 8.25
N PHE A 77 0.18 -1.82 8.48
CA PHE A 77 0.11 -0.47 7.93
C PHE A 77 1.35 0.36 8.31
N GLU A 78 1.82 0.22 9.54
CA GLU A 78 3.03 0.93 10.00
C GLU A 78 4.25 0.51 9.18
N TRP A 79 4.37 -0.76 8.82
CA TRP A 79 5.47 -1.24 7.99
C TRP A 79 5.44 -0.61 6.60
N PHE A 80 4.26 -0.50 5.98
CA PHE A 80 4.14 0.18 4.68
C PHE A 80 4.54 1.64 4.80
N ARG A 81 4.09 2.32 5.85
CA ARG A 81 4.43 3.70 6.07
C ARG A 81 5.94 3.89 6.21
N ASP A 82 6.58 3.06 7.01
CA ASP A 82 8.02 3.15 7.23
C ASP A 82 8.80 2.88 5.94
N LEU A 83 8.38 1.89 5.16
CA LEU A 83 9.00 1.58 3.89
C LEU A 83 8.98 2.78 2.95
N LEU A 84 7.81 3.40 2.79
CA LEU A 84 7.65 4.52 1.88
C LEU A 84 8.42 5.76 2.32
N ARG A 85 8.54 5.97 3.63
CA ARG A 85 9.25 7.14 4.17
C ARG A 85 10.75 7.00 4.14
N ASN A 86 11.26 5.80 4.29
CA ASN A 86 12.68 5.59 4.56
C ASN A 86 13.47 4.99 3.41
N GLU A 87 12.81 4.42 2.41
CA GLU A 87 13.48 3.69 1.34
C GLU A 87 13.27 4.35 -0.01
N ARG A 88 14.27 4.21 -0.90
CA ARG A 88 14.20 4.67 -2.29
C ARG A 88 15.10 3.80 -3.15
N PRO A 89 14.65 3.38 -4.32
CA PRO A 89 13.28 3.46 -4.81
C PRO A 89 12.39 2.42 -4.14
N VAL A 90 11.09 2.66 -4.12
CA VAL A 90 10.11 1.67 -3.73
C VAL A 90 9.30 1.32 -4.96
N THR A 91 9.15 0.03 -5.21
CA THR A 91 8.37 -0.48 -6.33
C THR A 91 7.16 -1.24 -5.80
N CYS A 92 6.01 -1.02 -6.42
CA CYS A 92 4.79 -1.72 -6.09
C CYS A 92 4.43 -2.68 -7.21
N VAL A 93 3.99 -3.89 -6.84
CA VAL A 93 3.47 -4.86 -7.81
C VAL A 93 2.03 -5.19 -7.42
N ILE A 94 1.09 -4.74 -8.24
CA ILE A 94 -0.33 -5.06 -8.05
C ILE A 94 -0.60 -6.41 -8.69
N ILE A 95 -1.11 -7.34 -7.91
CA ILE A 95 -1.47 -8.68 -8.37
C ILE A 95 -2.99 -8.70 -8.57
N SER A 96 -3.45 -8.50 -9.79
CA SER A 96 -4.88 -8.32 -10.04
C SER A 96 -5.71 -9.59 -9.83
N GLU A 97 -5.14 -10.78 -10.00
CA GLU A 97 -5.86 -12.02 -9.74
C GLU A 97 -6.10 -12.27 -8.26
N ASN A 98 -5.20 -11.77 -7.42
CA ASN A 98 -5.31 -11.90 -5.98
C ASN A 98 -4.74 -10.65 -5.34
N PRO A 99 -5.54 -9.58 -5.26
CA PRO A 99 -5.03 -8.28 -4.79
C PRO A 99 -4.44 -8.31 -3.38
N ASN A 100 -4.81 -9.28 -2.54
CA ASN A 100 -4.17 -9.45 -1.23
C ASN A 100 -2.68 -9.77 -1.33
N ARG A 101 -2.21 -10.21 -2.49
CA ARG A 101 -0.81 -10.52 -2.71
C ARG A 101 -0.05 -9.35 -3.32
N THR A 102 -0.68 -8.22 -3.52
CA THR A 102 0.00 -6.99 -3.93
C THR A 102 1.10 -6.67 -2.93
N PHE A 103 2.29 -6.34 -3.43
CA PHE A 103 3.43 -6.14 -2.54
C PHE A 103 4.30 -4.98 -3.00
N PHE A 104 5.12 -4.52 -2.06
CA PHE A 104 6.09 -3.45 -2.27
C PHE A 104 7.48 -4.01 -1.99
N PHE A 105 8.46 -3.53 -2.73
CA PHE A 105 9.85 -3.91 -2.47
C PHE A 105 10.79 -2.76 -2.77
N THR A 106 12.00 -2.87 -2.24
CA THR A 106 13.07 -1.90 -2.49
C THR A 106 14.12 -2.52 -3.39
N GLY A 107 15.07 -1.72 -3.86
CA GLY A 107 16.24 -2.22 -4.56
C GLY A 107 17.13 -3.03 -3.63
N GLU A 108 18.05 -3.77 -4.22
CA GLU A 108 19.04 -4.50 -3.44
C GLU A 108 20.03 -3.54 -2.80
N GLU A 109 20.37 -3.79 -1.54
CA GLU A 109 21.33 -3.00 -0.79
C GLU A 109 22.44 -3.90 -0.27
N PRO A 110 23.68 -3.40 -0.23
CA PRO A 110 24.77 -4.18 0.35
C PRO A 110 24.53 -4.45 1.83
N VAL A 111 24.82 -5.66 2.27
CA VAL A 111 24.70 -6.03 3.67
C VAL A 111 25.68 -5.21 4.51
N GLY A 112 25.18 -4.61 5.57
CA GLY A 112 26.00 -3.83 6.49
C GLY A 112 26.08 -2.34 6.19
N GLU A 113 25.84 -1.92 4.95
CA GLU A 113 25.86 -0.50 4.59
C GLU A 113 24.75 0.28 5.28
N GLU A 114 23.57 -0.32 5.31
CA GLU A 114 22.44 0.27 5.97
C GLU A 114 22.66 0.46 7.46
N GLU A 115 23.33 -0.49 8.11
CA GLU A 115 23.67 -0.36 9.52
C GLU A 115 24.52 0.85 9.78
N TYR A 116 25.50 1.12 8.94
CA TYR A 116 26.35 2.29 9.10
C TYR A 116 25.57 3.58 8.93
N ALA A 117 24.63 3.59 8.03
CA ALA A 117 23.79 4.77 7.78
C ALA A 117 22.90 5.12 8.97
N HIS A 118 22.56 4.14 9.80
CA HIS A 118 21.65 4.29 10.94
C HIS A 118 22.35 4.48 12.28
N ARG A 119 23.66 4.53 12.27
CA ARG A 119 24.44 4.69 13.51
C ARG A 119 24.78 6.13 13.81
#